data_3934e0f41b6528ca3971142f3e9dc5b2
#
_entry.id   3934e0f41b6528ca3971142f3e9dc5b2
#
_cell.length_a   1.000
_cell.length_b   1.000
_cell.length_c   1.000
_cell.angle_alpha   90.00
_cell.angle_beta   90.00
_cell.angle_gamma   90.00
#
_symmetry.space_group_name_H-M   'P 1'
#
loop_
_entity.id
_entity.type
_entity.pdbx_description
1 polymer ?
#
loop_
_entity_poly.entity_id
_entity_poly.type
_entity_poly.pdbx_seq_one_letter_code
_entity_poly.pdbx_strand_id
1 'polypeptide(L)'
;PLAVAPPVAKPPAPRGDKAAALPAEVVAELDEAEALLAQGDTRGAKRKAEHSLLERRTSRAFVVLARVACRDRDVSAARAALRNVAPGERPAIVRACRADGVDVK
;
A
#
# COMPACT_ATOMS: atom_id res chain seq x y z
N PRO A 1 -27.15 -13.26 -27.35
CA PRO A 1 -26.76 -13.09 -26.81
C PRO A 1 -26.23 -12.81 -26.09
N LEU A 2 -26.19 -12.73 -26.17
CA LEU A 2 -25.76 -12.58 -25.59
C LEU A 2 -25.14 -12.08 -24.99
N ALA A 3 -25.11 -11.98 -24.98
CA ALA A 3 -24.56 -11.64 -24.43
C ALA A 3 -24.15 -11.19 -23.79
N VAL A 4 -24.21 -11.12 -23.67
CA VAL A 4 -23.87 -10.76 -23.02
C VAL A 4 -23.42 -10.41 -22.29
N ALA A 5 -23.52 -10.37 -22.18
CA ALA A 5 -23.17 -10.05 -21.42
C ALA A 5 -22.54 -9.82 -20.76
N PRO A 6 -22.41 -10.00 -20.58
CA PRO A 6 -21.89 -9.75 -19.78
C PRO A 6 -21.25 -9.14 -19.31
N PRO A 7 -21.11 -8.89 -19.34
CA PRO A 7 -20.54 -8.31 -18.86
C PRO A 7 -20.35 -7.75 -18.11
N VAL A 8 -20.60 -7.75 -18.06
CA VAL A 8 -20.44 -7.33 -17.45
C VAL A 8 -20.12 -7.01 -16.59
N ALA A 9 -20.26 -7.13 -16.40
CA ALA A 9 -19.99 -6.93 -15.53
C ALA A 9 -19.32 -6.47 -14.92
N LYS A 10 -19.03 -6.11 -14.88
CA LYS A 10 -18.38 -5.65 -14.35
C LYS A 10 -18.25 -4.81 -13.89
N PRO A 11 -18.22 -4.66 -13.62
CA PRO A 11 -18.03 -3.85 -13.26
C PRO A 11 -17.84 -3.19 -12.47
N PRO A 12 -17.86 -3.16 -12.21
CA PRO A 12 -17.79 -2.39 -11.51
C PRO A 12 -17.23 -1.77 -10.83
N ALA A 13 -17.14 -2.16 -10.77
CA ALA A 13 -16.91 -1.43 -9.97
C ALA A 13 -15.95 -0.44 -9.83
N PRO A 14 -16.13 0.35 -9.62
CA PRO A 14 -15.41 1.52 -9.65
C PRO A 14 -14.20 1.58 -8.82
N ARG A 15 -14.25 1.41 -7.58
CA ARG A 15 -13.13 1.55 -6.80
C ARG A 15 -12.41 0.34 -6.82
N GLY A 16 -13.10 -0.64 -6.89
CA GLY A 16 -12.47 -1.87 -7.09
C GLY A 16 -11.69 -1.82 -8.33
N ASP A 17 -12.04 -0.96 -9.19
CA ASP A 17 -11.37 -0.81 -10.38
C ASP A 17 -9.94 -0.60 -10.24
N LYS A 18 -9.54 0.17 -9.33
CA LYS A 18 -8.17 0.45 -9.20
C LYS A 18 -7.42 -0.79 -8.97
N ALA A 19 -7.90 -1.62 -8.13
CA ALA A 19 -7.24 -2.86 -7.82
C ALA A 19 -7.24 -3.74 -9.04
N ALA A 20 -8.35 -3.79 -9.75
CA ALA A 20 -8.45 -4.61 -10.94
C ALA A 20 -7.52 -4.14 -12.03
N ALA A 21 -7.17 -2.88 -12.02
CA ALA A 21 -6.31 -2.33 -13.04
C ALA A 21 -4.83 -2.52 -12.77
N LEU A 22 -4.44 -3.05 -11.63
CA LEU A 22 -3.03 -3.20 -11.32
C LEU A 22 -2.39 -4.33 -12.11
N PRO A 23 -1.22 -4.09 -12.70
CA PRO A 23 -0.49 -5.17 -13.34
C PRO A 23 -0.07 -6.23 -12.34
N ALA A 24 0.02 -7.46 -12.80
CA ALA A 24 0.39 -8.57 -11.93
C ALA A 24 1.74 -8.35 -11.26
N GLU A 25 2.69 -7.75 -11.96
CA GLU A 25 4.01 -7.49 -11.39
C GLU A 25 3.95 -6.52 -10.22
N VAL A 26 3.07 -5.53 -10.31
CA VAL A 26 2.92 -4.57 -9.23
C VAL A 26 2.35 -5.26 -8.01
N VAL A 27 1.34 -6.10 -8.19
CA VAL A 27 0.74 -6.84 -7.10
C VAL A 27 1.77 -7.77 -6.45
N ALA A 28 2.55 -8.47 -7.27
CA ALA A 28 3.57 -9.38 -6.75
C ALA A 28 4.62 -8.62 -5.95
N GLU A 29 5.00 -7.46 -6.43
CA GLU A 29 6.01 -6.65 -5.75
C GLU A 29 5.49 -6.12 -4.41
N LEU A 30 4.22 -5.71 -4.38
CA LEU A 30 3.60 -5.26 -3.14
C LEU A 30 3.45 -6.41 -2.14
N ASP A 31 3.12 -7.61 -2.63
CA ASP A 31 3.05 -8.78 -1.77
C ASP A 31 4.41 -9.08 -1.15
N GLU A 32 5.48 -8.95 -1.93
CA GLU A 32 6.83 -9.16 -1.44
C GLU A 32 7.20 -8.09 -0.42
N ALA A 33 6.84 -6.84 -0.70
CA ALA A 33 7.14 -5.75 0.22
C ALA A 33 6.49 -6.00 1.57
N GLU A 34 5.24 -6.44 1.56
CA GLU A 34 4.51 -6.71 2.79
C GLU A 34 5.11 -7.90 3.54
N ALA A 35 5.53 -8.92 2.81
CA ALA A 35 6.17 -10.08 3.43
C ALA A 35 7.50 -9.69 4.07
N LEU A 36 8.29 -8.87 3.40
CA LEU A 36 9.57 -8.41 3.94
C LEU A 36 9.35 -7.56 5.19
N LEU A 37 8.33 -6.72 5.17
CA LEU A 37 7.99 -5.92 6.34
C LEU A 37 7.63 -6.82 7.52
N ALA A 38 6.84 -7.86 7.27
CA ALA A 38 6.45 -8.80 8.32
C ALA A 38 7.66 -9.55 8.88
N GLN A 39 8.69 -9.75 8.06
CA GLN A 39 9.91 -10.41 8.49
C GLN A 39 10.87 -9.46 9.20
N GLY A 40 10.55 -8.18 9.23
CA GLY A 40 11.44 -7.19 9.85
C GLY A 40 12.48 -6.62 8.90
N ASP A 41 12.44 -6.99 7.63
CA ASP A 41 13.36 -6.46 6.64
C ASP A 41 12.80 -5.16 6.08
N THR A 42 12.97 -4.09 6.85
CA THR A 42 12.41 -2.79 6.48
C THR A 42 13.09 -2.20 5.24
N ARG A 43 14.37 -2.46 5.08
CA ARG A 43 15.09 -1.93 3.92
C ARG A 43 14.62 -2.59 2.64
N GLY A 44 14.45 -3.91 2.66
CA GLY A 44 13.93 -4.62 1.50
C GLY A 44 12.50 -4.25 1.19
N ALA A 45 11.67 -4.11 2.24
CA ALA A 45 10.29 -3.70 2.07
C ALA A 45 10.20 -2.33 1.43
N LYS A 46 11.02 -1.39 1.90
CA LYS A 46 11.04 -0.04 1.36
C LYS A 46 11.41 -0.05 -0.12
N ARG A 47 12.44 -0.79 -0.46
CA ARG A 47 12.92 -0.86 -1.83
C ARG A 47 11.85 -1.38 -2.77
N LYS A 48 11.16 -2.45 -2.36
CA LYS A 48 10.11 -3.04 -3.18
C LYS A 48 8.92 -2.10 -3.33
N ALA A 49 8.52 -1.45 -2.24
CA ALA A 49 7.40 -0.52 -2.30
C ALA A 49 7.72 0.67 -3.19
N GLU A 50 8.92 1.22 -3.06
CA GLU A 50 9.34 2.34 -3.90
C GLU A 50 9.40 1.96 -5.37
N HIS A 51 9.89 0.76 -5.65
CA HIS A 51 9.98 0.29 -7.02
C HIS A 51 8.58 0.14 -7.63
N SER A 52 7.64 -0.37 -6.85
CA SER A 52 6.27 -0.52 -7.36
C SER A 52 5.65 0.82 -7.71
N LEU A 53 6.02 1.89 -7.00
CA LEU A 53 5.49 3.22 -7.28
C LEU A 53 5.98 3.79 -8.60
N LEU A 54 7.09 3.28 -9.13
CA LEU A 54 7.57 3.72 -10.44
C LEU A 54 6.62 3.23 -11.53
N GLU A 55 5.92 2.14 -11.29
CA GLU A 55 4.99 1.61 -12.27
C GLU A 55 3.57 2.06 -12.00
N ARG A 56 3.17 2.07 -10.74
CA ARG A 56 1.81 2.45 -10.41
C ARG A 56 1.76 3.03 -9.00
N ARG A 57 1.13 4.17 -8.87
CA ARG A 57 0.99 4.81 -7.58
C ARG A 57 -0.19 4.18 -6.85
N THR A 58 0.07 3.58 -5.69
CA THR A 58 -0.98 2.89 -4.94
C THR A 58 -0.93 3.26 -3.48
N SER A 59 -2.09 3.27 -2.84
CA SER A 59 -2.18 3.46 -1.39
C SER A 59 -1.41 2.36 -0.67
N ARG A 60 -1.49 1.15 -1.19
CA ARG A 60 -0.85 -0.03 -0.59
C ARG A 60 0.66 0.15 -0.45
N ALA A 61 1.31 0.73 -1.47
CA ALA A 61 2.74 0.99 -1.41
C ALA A 61 3.05 2.02 -0.32
N PHE A 62 2.22 3.05 -0.21
CA PHE A 62 2.44 4.07 0.82
C PHE A 62 2.18 3.53 2.22
N VAL A 63 1.29 2.55 2.37
CA VAL A 63 1.10 1.87 3.65
C VAL A 63 2.40 1.20 4.08
N VAL A 64 3.06 0.50 3.15
CA VAL A 64 4.34 -0.15 3.46
C VAL A 64 5.37 0.90 3.84
N LEU A 65 5.46 1.99 3.07
CA LEU A 65 6.45 3.03 3.34
C LEU A 65 6.22 3.70 4.69
N ALA A 66 4.96 3.95 5.04
CA ALA A 66 4.65 4.54 6.34
C ALA A 66 5.06 3.59 7.47
N ARG A 67 4.78 2.30 7.33
CA ARG A 67 5.12 1.33 8.35
C ARG A 67 6.63 1.17 8.49
N VAL A 68 7.35 1.19 7.38
CA VAL A 68 8.81 1.14 7.40
C VAL A 68 9.36 2.35 8.12
N ALA A 69 8.85 3.54 7.78
CA ALA A 69 9.33 4.77 8.42
C ALA A 69 9.10 4.76 9.92
N CYS A 70 7.96 4.23 10.36
CA CYS A 70 7.68 4.14 11.79
C CYS A 70 8.65 3.18 12.48
N ARG A 71 9.00 2.08 11.85
CA ARG A 71 9.97 1.15 12.40
C ARG A 71 11.34 1.79 12.50
N ASP A 72 11.67 2.65 11.54
CA ASP A 72 12.94 3.36 11.54
C ASP A 72 12.89 4.63 12.40
N ARG A 73 11.73 4.91 13.00
CA ARG A 73 11.50 6.10 13.82
C ARG A 73 11.69 7.39 13.06
N ASP A 74 11.44 7.35 11.78
CA ASP A 74 11.51 8.53 10.92
C ASP A 74 10.11 9.12 10.82
N VAL A 75 9.75 9.96 11.77
CA VAL A 75 8.40 10.54 11.87
C VAL A 75 8.05 11.35 10.64
N SER A 76 9.00 12.11 10.14
CA SER A 76 8.78 12.97 8.99
C SER A 76 8.43 12.14 7.75
N ALA A 77 9.19 11.09 7.50
CA ALA A 77 8.91 10.21 6.37
C ALA A 77 7.58 9.48 6.56
N ALA A 78 7.27 9.08 7.80
CA ALA A 78 6.03 8.40 8.08
C ALA A 78 4.83 9.30 7.79
N ARG A 79 4.90 10.55 8.19
CA ARG A 79 3.83 11.51 7.93
C ARG A 79 3.68 11.78 6.44
N ALA A 80 4.79 11.88 5.73
CA ALA A 80 4.75 12.12 4.30
C ALA A 80 4.08 10.95 3.57
N ALA A 81 4.43 9.73 3.94
CA ALA A 81 3.83 8.55 3.32
C ALA A 81 2.34 8.46 3.67
N LEU A 82 2.00 8.77 4.92
CA LEU A 82 0.64 8.68 5.40
C LEU A 82 -0.31 9.58 4.61
N ARG A 83 0.17 10.72 4.13
CA ARG A 83 -0.65 11.63 3.34
C ARG A 83 -1.12 11.00 2.03
N ASN A 84 -0.42 9.98 1.55
CA ASN A 84 -0.77 9.30 0.32
C ASN A 84 -1.50 7.98 0.54
N VAL A 85 -1.83 7.68 1.80
CA VAL A 85 -2.60 6.49 2.14
C VAL A 85 -4.07 6.86 2.14
N ALA A 86 -4.92 5.95 1.68
CA ALA A 86 -6.36 6.16 1.66
C ALA A 86 -6.85 6.50 3.07
N PRO A 87 -7.73 7.49 3.22
CA PRO A 87 -8.16 7.95 4.55
C PRO A 87 -8.69 6.84 5.45
N GLY A 88 -9.38 5.87 4.88
CA GLY A 88 -9.93 4.77 5.68
C GLY A 88 -8.89 3.85 6.27
N GLU A 89 -7.68 3.86 5.71
CA GLU A 89 -6.60 2.99 6.17
C GLU A 89 -5.68 3.69 7.16
N ARG A 90 -5.76 5.01 7.23
CA ARG A 90 -4.84 5.78 8.09
C ARG A 90 -4.92 5.42 9.57
N PRO A 91 -6.11 5.26 10.15
CA PRO A 91 -6.17 4.95 11.59
C PRO A 91 -5.43 3.67 11.97
N ALA A 92 -5.51 2.65 11.12
CA ALA A 92 -4.82 1.39 11.41
C ALA A 92 -3.30 1.59 11.40
N ILE A 93 -2.81 2.43 10.47
CA ILE A 93 -1.39 2.70 10.37
C ILE A 93 -0.92 3.53 11.55
N VAL A 94 -1.71 4.52 11.96
CA VAL A 94 -1.37 5.33 13.12
C VAL A 94 -1.25 4.43 14.36
N ARG A 95 -2.17 3.47 14.51
CA ARG A 95 -2.11 2.54 15.64
C ARG A 95 -0.86 1.65 15.56
N ALA A 96 -0.54 1.16 14.37
CA ALA A 96 0.63 0.31 14.19
C ALA A 96 1.91 1.08 14.50
N CYS A 97 1.98 2.33 14.06
CA CYS A 97 3.15 3.17 14.33
C CYS A 97 3.27 3.46 15.82
N ARG A 98 2.14 3.67 16.46
CA ARG A 98 2.15 3.93 17.90
C ARG A 98 2.65 2.71 18.67
N ALA A 99 2.34 1.51 18.20
CA ALA A 99 2.86 0.29 18.79
C ALA A 99 4.38 0.23 18.66
N ASP A 100 4.93 0.89 17.64
CA ASP A 100 6.39 0.99 17.47
C ASP A 100 6.97 2.18 18.25
N GLY A 101 6.14 2.88 19.00
CA GLY A 101 6.59 4.02 19.79
C GLY A 101 6.64 5.33 19.02
N VAL A 102 5.96 5.40 17.90
CA VAL A 102 5.99 6.58 17.04
C VAL A 102 4.60 7.19 16.90
N ASP A 103 4.49 8.47 17.16
CA ASP A 103 3.23 9.19 17.02
C ASP A 103 3.29 10.01 15.74
N VAL A 104 2.52 9.59 14.74
CA VAL A 104 2.52 10.24 13.43
C VAL A 104 1.31 11.14 13.22
N LYS A 105 0.49 11.32 14.20
CA LYS A 105 -0.64 12.24 14.09
C LYS A 105 -0.19 13.70 14.24
#